data_5b72db0bbb60581927062183a3497ed6
#
_entry.id   5b72db0bbb60581927062183a3497ed6
#
_cell.length_a   1.000
_cell.length_b   1.000
_cell.length_c   1.000
_cell.angle_alpha   90.00
_cell.angle_beta   90.00
_cell.angle_gamma   90.00
#
_symmetry.space_group_name_H-M   'P 1'
#
loop_
_entity.id
_entity.type
_entity.pdbx_description
1 polymer ?
#
loop_
_entity_poly.entity_id
_entity_poly.type
_entity_poly.pdbx_seq_one_letter_code
_entity_poly.pdbx_strand_id
1 'polypeptide(L)'
;VRLLLLVSAFNGLTQRLWDELRERGHDVAVEFALDERTICDGVYQAQPDLILCPYLKERVPAEVWGKWRTVIIHPGPVGDRGPSSLDWAITEGATAWGVTALQAVEEMDAGPIWAHREFPLPDEPMRKSSLYTGPVADAAIACALEVVERAADPDFRPVPLAEAPRPIPDARLRPLMTQQDRAFDWSQPAADIVRTIRAADGFPGVRTQLAGQAVSAFDAHLGTGTGRPGEIIGRQDGYVLVAAGEGAVWLGHLRRPGEVKLPAGTVL
;
A
#
# COMPACT_ATOMS: atom_id res chain seq x y z
N VAL A 1 -26.02 -2.53 -12.15
CA VAL A 1 -25.31 -1.26 -12.01
C VAL A 1 -24.06 -1.33 -12.85
N ARG A 2 -23.77 -0.28 -13.63
CA ARG A 2 -22.53 -0.16 -14.41
C ARG A 2 -21.44 0.41 -13.51
N LEU A 3 -20.44 -0.40 -13.26
CA LEU A 3 -19.30 -0.03 -12.43
C LEU A 3 -18.06 0.17 -13.29
N LEU A 4 -17.25 1.15 -12.95
CA LEU A 4 -15.94 1.34 -13.54
C LEU A 4 -14.88 1.18 -12.45
N LEU A 5 -13.98 0.23 -12.62
CA LEU A 5 -12.76 0.14 -11.82
C LEU A 5 -11.69 1.01 -12.49
N LEU A 6 -11.40 2.16 -11.90
CA LEU A 6 -10.33 3.06 -12.35
C LEU A 6 -9.05 2.72 -11.58
N VAL A 7 -8.02 2.24 -12.29
CA VAL A 7 -6.86 1.61 -11.65
C VAL A 7 -5.53 1.97 -12.30
N SER A 8 -4.46 2.03 -11.52
CA SER A 8 -3.10 2.16 -12.05
C SER A 8 -2.50 0.81 -12.50
N ALA A 9 -3.08 -0.31 -12.06
CA ALA A 9 -2.73 -1.67 -12.50
C ALA A 9 -3.87 -2.65 -12.18
N PHE A 10 -4.05 -3.65 -13.03
CA PHE A 10 -4.97 -4.77 -12.77
C PHE A 10 -4.29 -5.83 -11.89
N ASN A 11 -3.98 -5.43 -10.65
CA ASN A 11 -3.29 -6.25 -9.66
C ASN A 11 -4.24 -7.25 -8.97
N GLY A 12 -3.73 -8.08 -8.05
CA GLY A 12 -4.53 -9.11 -7.39
C GLY A 12 -5.76 -8.58 -6.63
N LEU A 13 -5.69 -7.39 -6.01
CA LEU A 13 -6.85 -6.76 -5.38
C LEU A 13 -7.91 -6.39 -6.43
N THR A 14 -7.48 -5.75 -7.53
CA THR A 14 -8.40 -5.36 -8.60
C THR A 14 -9.05 -6.57 -9.26
N GLN A 15 -8.29 -7.66 -9.49
CA GLN A 15 -8.79 -8.91 -10.07
C GLN A 15 -9.86 -9.55 -9.17
N ARG A 16 -9.57 -9.69 -7.87
CA ARG A 16 -10.53 -10.24 -6.91
C ARG A 16 -11.81 -9.40 -6.82
N LEU A 17 -11.68 -8.07 -6.74
CA LEU A 17 -12.83 -7.18 -6.69
C LEU A 17 -13.66 -7.24 -8.00
N TRP A 18 -12.99 -7.27 -9.15
CA TRP A 18 -13.66 -7.39 -10.45
C TRP A 18 -14.48 -8.68 -10.55
N ASP A 19 -13.94 -9.80 -10.09
CA ASP A 19 -14.60 -11.11 -10.08
C ASP A 19 -15.82 -11.11 -9.14
N GLU A 20 -15.63 -10.69 -7.90
CA GLU A 20 -16.68 -10.57 -6.88
C GLU A 20 -17.87 -9.69 -7.35
N LEU A 21 -17.59 -8.57 -8.00
CA LEU A 21 -18.64 -7.68 -8.49
C LEU A 21 -19.42 -8.29 -9.65
N ARG A 22 -18.73 -9.01 -10.55
CA ARG A 22 -19.37 -9.71 -11.66
C ARG A 22 -20.22 -10.90 -11.22
N GLU A 23 -19.75 -11.68 -10.25
CA GLU A 23 -20.54 -12.77 -9.65
C GLU A 23 -21.83 -12.26 -9.00
N ARG A 24 -21.83 -11.02 -8.51
CA ARG A 24 -23.02 -10.33 -7.97
C ARG A 24 -23.91 -9.72 -9.06
N GLY A 25 -23.59 -9.94 -10.33
CA GLY A 25 -24.42 -9.51 -11.48
C GLY A 25 -24.24 -8.04 -11.88
N HIS A 26 -23.13 -7.40 -11.51
CA HIS A 26 -22.83 -6.05 -11.98
C HIS A 26 -22.15 -6.09 -13.36
N ASP A 27 -22.36 -5.03 -14.14
CA ASP A 27 -21.60 -4.77 -15.36
C ASP A 27 -20.34 -3.97 -14.96
N VAL A 28 -19.16 -4.59 -15.11
CA VAL A 28 -17.90 -4.05 -14.57
C VAL A 28 -16.88 -3.85 -15.69
N ALA A 29 -16.62 -2.60 -16.01
CA ALA A 29 -15.52 -2.18 -16.87
C ALA A 29 -14.26 -1.87 -16.05
N VAL A 30 -13.10 -1.93 -16.69
CA VAL A 30 -11.80 -1.55 -16.10
C VAL A 30 -11.14 -0.54 -17.00
N GLU A 31 -10.68 0.59 -16.43
CA GLU A 31 -9.93 1.61 -17.12
C GLU A 31 -8.58 1.85 -16.43
N PHE A 32 -7.51 1.98 -17.22
CA PHE A 32 -6.19 2.26 -16.71
C PHE A 32 -5.95 3.77 -16.61
N ALA A 33 -5.69 4.23 -15.39
CA ALA A 33 -5.31 5.61 -15.11
C ALA A 33 -3.85 5.84 -15.49
N LEU A 34 -3.57 6.16 -16.74
CA LEU A 34 -2.23 6.46 -17.24
C LEU A 34 -1.90 7.96 -17.12
N ASP A 35 -2.88 8.79 -17.40
CA ASP A 35 -2.84 10.25 -17.29
C ASP A 35 -4.27 10.81 -17.21
N GLU A 36 -4.39 12.13 -17.01
CA GLU A 36 -5.68 12.82 -16.89
C GLU A 36 -6.58 12.60 -18.10
N ARG A 37 -6.00 12.60 -19.31
CA ARG A 37 -6.76 12.44 -20.55
C ARG A 37 -7.34 11.02 -20.66
N THR A 38 -6.53 10.00 -20.44
CA THR A 38 -6.99 8.59 -20.50
C THR A 38 -8.06 8.32 -19.46
N ILE A 39 -7.95 8.90 -18.25
CA ILE A 39 -8.99 8.83 -17.21
C ILE A 39 -10.30 9.43 -17.72
N CYS A 40 -10.26 10.67 -18.24
CA CYS A 40 -11.46 11.34 -18.74
C CYS A 40 -12.08 10.57 -19.91
N ASP A 41 -11.30 10.21 -20.93
CA ASP A 41 -11.78 9.52 -22.13
C ASP A 41 -12.44 8.17 -21.75
N GLY A 42 -11.81 7.38 -20.87
CA GLY A 42 -12.35 6.10 -20.42
C GLY A 42 -13.64 6.24 -19.62
N VAL A 43 -13.73 7.21 -18.70
CA VAL A 43 -14.95 7.48 -17.94
C VAL A 43 -16.09 7.94 -18.86
N TYR A 44 -15.79 8.84 -19.79
CA TYR A 44 -16.80 9.29 -20.75
C TYR A 44 -17.28 8.18 -21.68
N GLN A 45 -16.41 7.25 -22.05
CA GLN A 45 -16.79 6.08 -22.86
C GLN A 45 -17.63 5.08 -22.05
N ALA A 46 -17.25 4.79 -20.81
CA ALA A 46 -17.93 3.82 -19.97
C ALA A 46 -19.29 4.29 -19.43
N GLN A 47 -19.48 5.62 -19.24
CA GLN A 47 -20.69 6.19 -18.67
C GLN A 47 -21.15 5.44 -17.39
N PRO A 48 -20.30 5.27 -16.37
CA PRO A 48 -20.59 4.45 -15.22
C PRO A 48 -21.61 5.11 -14.28
N ASP A 49 -22.31 4.27 -13.50
CA ASP A 49 -23.16 4.74 -12.42
C ASP A 49 -22.33 5.00 -11.13
N LEU A 50 -21.20 4.29 -11.01
CA LEU A 50 -20.24 4.42 -9.90
C LEU A 50 -18.83 4.08 -10.37
N ILE A 51 -17.86 4.88 -9.97
CA ILE A 51 -16.43 4.63 -10.16
C ILE A 51 -15.82 4.19 -8.83
N LEU A 52 -15.11 3.05 -8.83
CA LEU A 52 -14.32 2.57 -7.71
C LEU A 52 -12.84 2.60 -8.06
N CYS A 53 -12.02 3.11 -7.16
CA CYS A 53 -10.57 3.21 -7.34
C CYS A 53 -9.85 2.32 -6.30
N PRO A 54 -9.77 0.99 -6.51
CA PRO A 54 -9.19 0.06 -5.53
C PRO A 54 -7.65 0.13 -5.47
N TYR A 55 -7.01 0.57 -6.54
CA TYR A 55 -5.57 0.76 -6.62
C TYR A 55 -5.26 1.89 -7.60
N LEU A 56 -5.12 3.10 -7.08
CA LEU A 56 -4.90 4.28 -7.89
C LEU A 56 -3.70 5.09 -7.36
N LYS A 57 -2.81 5.48 -8.25
CA LYS A 57 -1.66 6.36 -7.99
C LYS A 57 -1.87 7.76 -8.56
N GLU A 58 -2.60 7.82 -9.68
CA GLU A 58 -2.92 9.07 -10.35
C GLU A 58 -4.06 9.79 -9.64
N ARG A 59 -4.04 11.11 -9.72
CA ARG A 59 -5.14 11.93 -9.21
C ARG A 59 -6.34 11.82 -10.15
N VAL A 60 -7.54 11.63 -9.60
CA VAL A 60 -8.76 11.71 -10.39
C VAL A 60 -9.05 13.16 -10.74
N PRO A 61 -9.24 13.51 -12.02
CA PRO A 61 -9.54 14.88 -12.44
C PRO A 61 -10.85 15.41 -11.85
N ALA A 62 -10.89 16.71 -11.57
CA ALA A 62 -12.10 17.38 -11.07
C ALA A 62 -13.30 17.23 -12.02
N GLU A 63 -13.04 17.19 -13.33
CA GLU A 63 -14.05 16.92 -14.35
C GLU A 63 -14.74 15.57 -14.15
N VAL A 64 -14.02 14.56 -13.63
CA VAL A 64 -14.57 13.22 -13.38
C VAL A 64 -15.32 13.20 -12.05
N TRP A 65 -14.65 13.46 -10.92
CA TRP A 65 -15.31 13.35 -9.61
C TRP A 65 -16.42 14.40 -9.38
N GLY A 66 -16.42 15.51 -10.13
CA GLY A 66 -17.48 16.49 -10.10
C GLY A 66 -18.77 16.09 -10.84
N LYS A 67 -18.68 15.09 -11.75
CA LYS A 67 -19.82 14.61 -12.54
C LYS A 67 -20.24 13.19 -12.17
N TRP A 68 -19.30 12.33 -11.82
CA TRP A 68 -19.55 10.93 -11.47
C TRP A 68 -19.23 10.66 -10.00
N ARG A 69 -20.05 9.84 -9.39
CA ARG A 69 -19.79 9.31 -8.06
C ARG A 69 -18.52 8.47 -8.10
N THR A 70 -17.43 8.99 -7.50
CA THR A 70 -16.11 8.39 -7.54
C THR A 70 -15.65 8.11 -6.12
N VAL A 71 -15.34 6.85 -5.80
CA VAL A 71 -14.92 6.41 -4.46
C VAL A 71 -13.52 5.81 -4.52
N ILE A 72 -12.64 6.39 -3.74
CA ILE A 72 -11.26 5.93 -3.55
C ILE A 72 -11.25 4.88 -2.43
N ILE A 73 -10.56 3.76 -2.63
CA ILE A 73 -10.30 2.78 -1.59
C ILE A 73 -8.88 3.02 -1.07
N HIS A 74 -8.78 3.83 -0.02
CA HIS A 74 -7.52 4.21 0.59
C HIS A 74 -7.04 3.13 1.58
N PRO A 75 -5.78 2.65 1.50
CA PRO A 75 -5.24 1.63 2.40
C PRO A 75 -4.79 2.23 3.74
N GLY A 76 -5.62 3.04 4.36
CA GLY A 76 -5.43 3.69 5.64
C GLY A 76 -6.73 3.81 6.42
N PRO A 77 -6.67 3.90 7.77
CA PRO A 77 -7.84 4.12 8.62
C PRO A 77 -8.44 5.50 8.40
N VAL A 78 -9.65 5.72 8.91
CA VAL A 78 -10.34 7.02 8.84
C VAL A 78 -9.45 8.15 9.39
N GLY A 79 -9.14 9.12 8.54
CA GLY A 79 -8.26 10.26 8.86
C GLY A 79 -6.80 10.09 8.44
N ASP A 80 -6.37 8.88 8.05
CA ASP A 80 -5.08 8.68 7.39
C ASP A 80 -5.18 9.18 5.94
N ARG A 81 -4.16 9.92 5.49
CA ARG A 81 -4.12 10.51 4.17
C ARG A 81 -2.70 10.50 3.61
N GLY A 82 -2.58 10.35 2.31
CA GLY A 82 -1.32 10.44 1.59
C GLY A 82 -0.83 9.13 0.98
N PRO A 83 0.20 9.20 0.12
CA PRO A 83 0.53 8.13 -0.83
C PRO A 83 1.33 6.95 -0.25
N SER A 84 1.79 7.02 1.01
CA SER A 84 2.67 6.00 1.63
C SER A 84 2.10 5.43 2.94
N SER A 85 0.79 5.30 3.02
CA SER A 85 0.04 4.89 4.22
C SER A 85 0.64 3.63 4.89
N LEU A 86 0.81 2.53 4.15
CA LEU A 86 1.34 1.28 4.70
C LEU A 86 2.82 1.34 5.06
N ASP A 87 3.61 2.12 4.32
CA ASP A 87 5.03 2.35 4.62
C ASP A 87 5.16 3.00 6.00
N TRP A 88 4.37 4.04 6.28
CA TRP A 88 4.35 4.72 7.56
C TRP A 88 3.81 3.83 8.69
N ALA A 89 2.73 3.08 8.43
CA ALA A 89 2.16 2.17 9.43
C ALA A 89 3.20 1.18 9.97
N ILE A 90 3.95 0.52 9.06
CA ILE A 90 4.96 -0.47 9.44
C ILE A 90 6.15 0.21 10.12
N THR A 91 6.64 1.34 9.57
CA THR A 91 7.79 2.06 10.10
C THR A 91 7.52 2.59 11.51
N GLU A 92 6.34 3.14 11.75
CA GLU A 92 5.92 3.67 13.06
C GLU A 92 5.51 2.57 14.05
N GLY A 93 5.46 1.30 13.63
CA GLY A 93 5.11 0.18 14.49
C GLY A 93 3.63 0.19 14.91
N ALA A 94 2.74 0.56 14.01
CA ALA A 94 1.31 0.54 14.28
C ALA A 94 0.85 -0.88 14.70
N THR A 95 0.00 -0.96 15.73
CA THR A 95 -0.58 -2.21 16.24
C THR A 95 -1.93 -2.55 15.64
N ALA A 96 -2.54 -1.58 14.95
CA ALA A 96 -3.77 -1.74 14.17
C ALA A 96 -3.72 -0.82 12.96
N TRP A 97 -4.40 -1.19 11.89
CA TRP A 97 -4.52 -0.38 10.70
C TRP A 97 -5.91 -0.54 10.09
N GLY A 98 -6.15 0.07 8.91
CA GLY A 98 -7.46 -0.01 8.29
C GLY A 98 -7.46 0.33 6.82
N VAL A 99 -8.64 0.24 6.23
CA VAL A 99 -8.96 0.68 4.89
C VAL A 99 -10.20 1.58 4.96
N THR A 100 -10.17 2.68 4.21
CA THR A 100 -11.27 3.63 4.14
C THR A 100 -11.70 3.82 2.68
N ALA A 101 -12.98 3.62 2.40
CA ALA A 101 -13.61 4.02 1.15
C ALA A 101 -14.15 5.43 1.31
N LEU A 102 -13.67 6.37 0.51
CA LEU A 102 -14.02 7.79 0.62
C LEU A 102 -14.32 8.41 -0.74
N GLN A 103 -15.20 9.42 -0.75
CA GLN A 103 -15.53 10.17 -1.95
C GLN A 103 -14.30 10.91 -2.47
N ALA A 104 -14.04 10.85 -3.77
CA ALA A 104 -13.03 11.69 -4.38
C ALA A 104 -13.45 13.17 -4.30
N VAL A 105 -12.54 14.02 -3.85
CA VAL A 105 -12.69 15.47 -3.76
C VAL A 105 -11.37 16.15 -4.14
N GLU A 106 -11.32 17.48 -4.14
CA GLU A 106 -10.11 18.26 -4.46
C GLU A 106 -8.93 17.90 -3.55
N GLU A 107 -9.17 17.78 -2.26
CA GLU A 107 -8.14 17.45 -1.27
C GLU A 107 -7.93 15.94 -1.17
N MET A 108 -6.67 15.48 -1.28
CA MET A 108 -6.32 14.06 -1.27
C MET A 108 -6.78 13.37 0.02
N ASP A 109 -7.49 12.25 -0.15
CA ASP A 109 -7.98 11.37 0.92
C ASP A 109 -8.77 12.10 2.03
N ALA A 110 -9.45 13.21 1.69
CA ALA A 110 -10.18 14.06 2.64
C ALA A 110 -11.70 14.06 2.43
N GLY A 111 -12.21 13.30 1.48
CA GLY A 111 -13.64 13.26 1.17
C GLY A 111 -14.50 12.56 2.22
N PRO A 112 -15.83 12.67 2.09
CA PRO A 112 -16.79 11.95 2.94
C PRO A 112 -16.59 10.43 2.87
N ILE A 113 -16.78 9.78 4.02
CA ILE A 113 -16.53 8.35 4.22
C ILE A 113 -17.75 7.53 3.80
N TRP A 114 -17.53 6.59 2.90
CA TRP A 114 -18.53 5.62 2.45
C TRP A 114 -18.54 4.36 3.28
N ALA A 115 -17.35 3.81 3.58
CA ALA A 115 -17.16 2.62 4.40
C ALA A 115 -15.75 2.61 4.99
N HIS A 116 -15.52 1.86 6.06
CA HIS A 116 -14.18 1.64 6.60
C HIS A 116 -14.12 0.28 7.31
N ARG A 117 -12.90 -0.28 7.41
CA ARG A 117 -12.59 -1.50 8.15
C ARG A 117 -11.25 -1.34 8.83
N GLU A 118 -11.19 -1.73 10.10
CA GLU A 118 -9.95 -1.83 10.86
C GLU A 118 -9.60 -3.29 11.10
N PHE A 119 -8.31 -3.55 11.23
CA PHE A 119 -7.78 -4.87 11.55
C PHE A 119 -6.52 -4.74 12.43
N PRO A 120 -6.25 -5.72 13.31
CA PRO A 120 -5.03 -5.73 14.10
C PRO A 120 -3.81 -6.03 13.23
N LEU A 121 -2.67 -5.47 13.60
CA LEU A 121 -1.36 -5.83 13.07
C LEU A 121 -0.62 -6.69 14.09
N PRO A 122 0.15 -7.71 13.65
CA PRO A 122 0.94 -8.52 14.55
C PRO A 122 2.12 -7.74 15.12
N ASP A 123 2.60 -8.16 16.31
CA ASP A 123 3.76 -7.54 16.97
C ASP A 123 5.02 -7.59 16.09
N GLU A 124 5.23 -8.72 15.39
CA GLU A 124 6.29 -8.80 14.40
C GLU A 124 5.86 -8.08 13.11
N PRO A 125 6.62 -7.06 12.64
CA PRO A 125 6.24 -6.29 11.47
C PRO A 125 6.05 -7.16 10.22
N MET A 126 4.87 -7.11 9.62
CA MET A 126 4.63 -7.76 8.33
C MET A 126 5.42 -7.08 7.21
N ARG A 127 5.77 -7.83 6.17
CA ARG A 127 6.22 -7.22 4.92
C ARG A 127 5.07 -6.45 4.30
N LYS A 128 5.34 -5.26 3.76
CA LYS A 128 4.32 -4.43 3.12
C LYS A 128 3.53 -5.17 2.04
N SER A 129 4.21 -6.00 1.24
CA SER A 129 3.55 -6.81 0.22
C SER A 129 2.56 -7.81 0.80
N SER A 130 2.91 -8.49 1.91
CA SER A 130 2.02 -9.44 2.60
C SER A 130 0.85 -8.74 3.28
N LEU A 131 1.10 -7.57 3.89
CA LEU A 131 0.04 -6.74 4.48
C LEU A 131 -0.95 -6.29 3.41
N TYR A 132 -0.44 -5.83 2.25
CA TYR A 132 -1.27 -5.36 1.15
C TYR A 132 -2.11 -6.48 0.52
N THR A 133 -1.52 -7.65 0.26
CA THR A 133 -2.21 -8.78 -0.41
C THR A 133 -3.12 -9.59 0.51
N GLY A 134 -2.99 -9.45 1.81
CA GLY A 134 -3.81 -10.10 2.84
C GLY A 134 -4.81 -9.11 3.47
N PRO A 135 -4.58 -8.67 4.73
CA PRO A 135 -5.58 -7.90 5.48
C PRO A 135 -6.10 -6.65 4.76
N VAL A 136 -5.22 -5.92 4.07
CA VAL A 136 -5.63 -4.71 3.31
C VAL A 136 -6.54 -5.08 2.15
N ALA A 137 -6.19 -6.12 1.36
CA ALA A 137 -7.02 -6.53 0.24
C ALA A 137 -8.39 -7.02 0.70
N ASP A 138 -8.46 -7.78 1.79
CA ASP A 138 -9.73 -8.28 2.33
C ASP A 138 -10.61 -7.14 2.84
N ALA A 139 -10.04 -6.19 3.58
CA ALA A 139 -10.75 -4.99 4.04
C ALA A 139 -11.18 -4.09 2.87
N ALA A 140 -10.34 -3.93 1.84
CA ALA A 140 -10.63 -3.13 0.65
C ALA A 140 -11.81 -3.71 -0.15
N ILE A 141 -11.85 -5.03 -0.33
CA ILE A 141 -12.97 -5.70 -1.00
C ILE A 141 -14.25 -5.52 -0.19
N ALA A 142 -14.20 -5.76 1.13
CA ALA A 142 -15.36 -5.57 2.00
C ALA A 142 -15.90 -4.13 1.96
N CYS A 143 -15.01 -3.12 2.00
CA CYS A 143 -15.41 -1.71 1.85
C CYS A 143 -16.02 -1.43 0.47
N ALA A 144 -15.41 -1.94 -0.61
CA ALA A 144 -15.90 -1.70 -1.97
C ALA A 144 -17.28 -2.31 -2.21
N LEU A 145 -17.53 -3.51 -1.71
CA LEU A 145 -18.85 -4.15 -1.79
C LEU A 145 -19.90 -3.35 -1.01
N GLU A 146 -19.58 -2.90 0.20
CA GLU A 146 -20.47 -2.04 0.99
C GLU A 146 -20.74 -0.70 0.29
N VAL A 147 -19.76 -0.12 -0.40
CA VAL A 147 -19.96 1.10 -1.22
C VAL A 147 -21.00 0.84 -2.32
N VAL A 148 -20.92 -0.29 -3.01
CA VAL A 148 -21.88 -0.64 -4.08
C VAL A 148 -23.29 -0.80 -3.53
N GLU A 149 -23.45 -1.45 -2.37
CA GLU A 149 -24.75 -1.59 -1.69
C GLU A 149 -25.31 -0.22 -1.28
N ARG A 150 -24.49 0.63 -0.65
CA ARG A 150 -24.86 1.99 -0.24
C ARG A 150 -25.16 2.92 -1.42
N ALA A 151 -24.46 2.72 -2.53
CA ALA A 151 -24.71 3.50 -3.75
C ALA A 151 -26.08 3.22 -4.39
N ALA A 152 -26.65 2.06 -4.12
CA ALA A 152 -28.02 1.71 -4.56
C ALA A 152 -29.11 2.31 -3.68
N ASP A 153 -28.80 2.76 -2.47
CA ASP A 153 -29.72 3.44 -1.56
C ASP A 153 -29.78 4.95 -1.88
N PRO A 154 -30.89 5.47 -2.35
CA PRO A 154 -31.03 6.89 -2.70
C PRO A 154 -30.95 7.82 -1.46
N ASP A 155 -31.22 7.28 -0.26
CA ASP A 155 -31.22 8.04 0.99
C ASP A 155 -29.88 8.00 1.71
N PHE A 156 -28.96 7.13 1.31
CA PHE A 156 -27.63 7.06 1.89
C PHE A 156 -26.83 8.36 1.62
N ARG A 157 -26.19 8.84 2.65
CA ARG A 157 -25.24 9.97 2.59
C ARG A 157 -23.93 9.57 3.25
N PRO A 158 -22.78 9.70 2.55
CA PRO A 158 -21.48 9.42 3.15
C PRO A 158 -21.19 10.42 4.27
N VAL A 159 -20.52 9.96 5.32
CA VAL A 159 -20.26 10.74 6.53
C VAL A 159 -19.11 11.70 6.28
N PRO A 160 -19.25 13.02 6.54
CA PRO A 160 -18.14 13.95 6.42
C PRO A 160 -16.94 13.51 7.26
N LEU A 161 -15.71 13.63 6.73
CA LEU A 161 -14.49 13.20 7.41
C LEU A 161 -14.35 13.80 8.83
N ALA A 162 -14.80 15.04 9.02
CA ALA A 162 -14.75 15.72 10.32
C ALA A 162 -15.68 15.10 11.38
N GLU A 163 -16.75 14.41 10.95
CA GLU A 163 -17.77 13.80 11.79
C GLU A 163 -17.57 12.29 11.93
N ALA A 164 -16.72 11.69 11.07
CA ALA A 164 -16.50 10.26 11.05
C ALA A 164 -15.74 9.79 12.30
N PRO A 165 -16.11 8.63 12.87
CA PRO A 165 -15.36 8.00 13.95
C PRO A 165 -13.90 7.77 13.54
N ARG A 166 -12.96 8.00 14.46
CA ARG A 166 -11.53 7.75 14.26
C ARG A 166 -11.04 6.70 15.25
N PRO A 167 -11.26 5.41 14.99
CA PRO A 167 -10.88 4.34 15.90
C PRO A 167 -9.37 4.21 16.08
N ILE A 168 -8.58 4.70 15.10
CA ILE A 168 -7.12 4.78 15.19
C ILE A 168 -6.72 6.25 15.34
N PRO A 169 -6.34 6.69 16.56
CA PRO A 169 -6.17 8.10 16.89
C PRO A 169 -5.01 8.79 16.16
N ASP A 170 -3.97 8.04 15.77
CA ASP A 170 -2.78 8.58 15.10
C ASP A 170 -2.92 8.73 13.58
N ALA A 171 -4.11 8.44 13.04
CA ALA A 171 -4.43 8.64 11.65
C ALA A 171 -4.33 10.13 11.27
N ARG A 172 -3.46 10.47 10.31
CA ARG A 172 -3.13 11.84 9.89
C ARG A 172 -2.63 11.92 8.47
N LEU A 173 -2.50 13.13 7.93
CA LEU A 173 -1.80 13.37 6.67
C LEU A 173 -0.31 13.07 6.85
N ARG A 174 0.23 12.22 5.97
CA ARG A 174 1.65 11.91 5.88
C ARG A 174 2.16 12.13 4.45
N PRO A 175 3.41 12.62 4.28
CA PRO A 175 4.00 12.82 2.96
C PRO A 175 4.35 11.51 2.28
N LEU A 176 4.67 11.59 0.99
CA LEU A 176 5.34 10.49 0.30
C LEU A 176 6.63 10.12 1.02
N MET A 177 6.74 8.87 1.44
CA MET A 177 7.95 8.38 2.10
C MET A 177 9.09 8.21 1.07
N THR A 178 10.18 8.93 1.29
CA THR A 178 11.36 8.95 0.43
C THR A 178 12.39 7.90 0.85
N GLN A 179 13.46 7.75 0.08
CA GLN A 179 14.60 6.91 0.48
C GLN A 179 15.37 7.48 1.68
N GLN A 180 15.29 8.78 1.92
CA GLN A 180 15.88 9.40 3.11
C GLN A 180 15.10 9.03 4.37
N ASP A 181 13.78 8.99 4.31
CA ASP A 181 12.91 8.55 5.42
C ASP A 181 13.10 7.07 5.77
N ARG A 182 13.55 6.25 4.80
CA ARG A 182 13.87 4.82 4.96
C ARG A 182 15.34 4.55 5.26
N ALA A 183 16.17 5.60 5.39
CA ALA A 183 17.59 5.41 5.63
C ALA A 183 17.83 4.73 6.99
N PHE A 184 18.73 3.76 7.02
CA PHE A 184 19.21 3.12 8.24
C PHE A 184 20.73 2.98 8.20
N ASP A 185 21.33 2.83 9.37
CA ASP A 185 22.73 2.47 9.54
C ASP A 185 22.84 1.05 10.09
N TRP A 186 23.78 0.28 9.61
CA TRP A 186 24.00 -1.11 10.07
C TRP A 186 24.36 -1.19 11.56
N SER A 187 24.78 -0.10 12.20
CA SER A 187 25.00 -0.02 13.65
C SER A 187 23.72 -0.03 14.49
N GLN A 188 22.56 0.11 13.87
CA GLN A 188 21.26 0.01 14.55
C GLN A 188 20.94 -1.46 14.91
N PRO A 189 19.99 -1.71 15.84
CA PRO A 189 19.50 -3.05 16.13
C PRO A 189 18.89 -3.72 14.90
N ALA A 190 19.12 -5.03 14.75
CA ALA A 190 18.58 -5.82 13.64
C ALA A 190 17.05 -5.71 13.51
N ALA A 191 16.32 -5.60 14.63
CA ALA A 191 14.86 -5.45 14.63
C ALA A 191 14.41 -4.17 13.91
N ASP A 192 15.10 -3.06 14.11
CA ASP A 192 14.75 -1.77 13.49
C ASP A 192 15.09 -1.79 11.99
N ILE A 193 16.23 -2.39 11.62
CA ILE A 193 16.63 -2.57 10.22
C ILE A 193 15.62 -3.46 9.49
N VAL A 194 15.22 -4.57 10.08
CA VAL A 194 14.21 -5.48 9.51
C VAL A 194 12.87 -4.75 9.32
N ARG A 195 12.41 -3.99 10.31
CA ARG A 195 11.18 -3.19 10.22
C ARG A 195 11.24 -2.21 9.06
N THR A 196 12.34 -1.46 8.95
CA THR A 196 12.56 -0.49 7.87
C THR A 196 12.53 -1.15 6.49
N ILE A 197 13.21 -2.29 6.32
CA ILE A 197 13.22 -2.99 5.02
C ILE A 197 11.83 -3.58 4.72
N ARG A 198 11.14 -4.15 5.70
CA ARG A 198 9.79 -4.71 5.54
C ARG A 198 8.76 -3.65 5.16
N ALA A 199 8.89 -2.41 5.65
CA ALA A 199 8.03 -1.29 5.28
C ALA A 199 8.15 -0.89 3.79
N ALA A 200 9.27 -1.22 3.14
CA ALA A 200 9.51 -0.94 1.72
C ALA A 200 9.51 -2.20 0.85
N ASP A 201 9.19 -3.38 1.43
CA ASP A 201 9.27 -4.65 0.72
C ASP A 201 8.26 -4.74 -0.43
N GLY A 202 8.68 -5.46 -1.49
CA GLY A 202 7.98 -5.47 -2.77
C GLY A 202 8.44 -4.30 -3.65
N PHE A 203 8.21 -3.07 -3.23
CA PHE A 203 8.65 -1.83 -3.86
C PHE A 203 8.60 -0.67 -2.84
N PRO A 204 9.57 0.25 -2.83
CA PRO A 204 10.74 0.37 -3.73
C PRO A 204 11.98 -0.41 -3.25
N GLY A 205 11.96 -1.03 -2.05
CA GLY A 205 13.11 -1.49 -1.31
C GLY A 205 13.85 -0.37 -0.60
N VAL A 206 14.85 -0.71 0.23
CA VAL A 206 15.64 0.26 0.99
C VAL A 206 17.07 0.29 0.47
N ARG A 207 17.54 1.47 0.08
CA ARG A 207 18.91 1.68 -0.39
C ARG A 207 19.89 1.56 0.77
N THR A 208 20.97 0.81 0.55
CA THR A 208 22.06 0.62 1.50
C THR A 208 23.36 0.32 0.76
N GLN A 209 24.46 0.24 1.53
CA GLN A 209 25.77 -0.20 1.04
C GLN A 209 26.10 -1.55 1.66
N LEU A 210 26.47 -2.54 0.82
CA LEU A 210 26.93 -3.86 1.24
C LEU A 210 28.13 -4.31 0.40
N ALA A 211 29.16 -4.80 1.05
CA ALA A 211 30.40 -5.24 0.38
C ALA A 211 30.94 -4.19 -0.64
N GLY A 212 30.83 -2.89 -0.33
CA GLY A 212 31.26 -1.79 -1.18
C GLY A 212 30.33 -1.51 -2.38
N GLN A 213 29.17 -2.14 -2.47
CA GLN A 213 28.20 -1.96 -3.55
C GLN A 213 26.94 -1.25 -3.06
N ALA A 214 26.42 -0.30 -3.85
CA ALA A 214 25.10 0.29 -3.64
C ALA A 214 24.02 -0.70 -4.08
N VAL A 215 23.11 -1.04 -3.18
CA VAL A 215 22.01 -1.97 -3.44
C VAL A 215 20.71 -1.49 -2.79
N SER A 216 19.57 -1.97 -3.28
CA SER A 216 18.31 -1.91 -2.54
C SER A 216 18.05 -3.28 -1.90
N ALA A 217 17.75 -3.28 -0.60
CA ALA A 217 17.47 -4.48 0.19
C ALA A 217 15.98 -4.79 0.25
N PHE A 218 15.65 -6.09 0.25
CA PHE A 218 14.31 -6.64 0.34
C PHE A 218 14.31 -7.94 1.12
N ASP A 219 13.13 -8.37 1.56
CA ASP A 219 12.91 -9.68 2.19
C ASP A 219 13.83 -9.88 3.40
N ALA A 220 13.70 -8.99 4.39
CA ALA A 220 14.51 -9.00 5.59
C ALA A 220 13.88 -9.84 6.71
N HIS A 221 14.72 -10.63 7.40
CA HIS A 221 14.36 -11.43 8.56
C HIS A 221 15.39 -11.28 9.67
N LEU A 222 14.95 -11.46 10.92
CA LEU A 222 15.87 -11.49 12.04
C LEU A 222 16.79 -12.70 11.94
N GLY A 223 18.05 -12.48 12.26
CA GLY A 223 19.07 -13.51 12.35
C GLY A 223 19.90 -13.36 13.62
N THR A 224 20.69 -14.36 13.89
CA THR A 224 21.65 -14.37 15.01
C THR A 224 23.07 -14.44 14.50
N GLY A 225 23.95 -13.64 15.08
CA GLY A 225 25.35 -13.61 14.71
C GLY A 225 26.02 -12.33 15.22
N THR A 226 27.35 -12.33 15.24
CA THR A 226 28.17 -11.20 15.65
C THR A 226 29.21 -10.90 14.59
N GLY A 227 29.49 -9.63 14.36
CA GLY A 227 30.44 -9.15 13.37
C GLY A 227 30.49 -7.63 13.40
N ARG A 228 31.25 -7.02 12.52
CA ARG A 228 31.21 -5.56 12.33
C ARG A 228 29.90 -5.19 11.64
N PRO A 229 29.21 -4.13 12.07
CA PRO A 229 28.00 -3.65 11.40
C PRO A 229 28.20 -3.54 9.88
N GLY A 230 27.30 -4.16 9.10
CA GLY A 230 27.37 -4.23 7.64
C GLY A 230 28.27 -5.34 7.07
N GLU A 231 28.92 -6.13 7.92
CA GLU A 231 29.71 -7.30 7.50
C GLU A 231 28.81 -8.49 7.14
N ILE A 232 29.08 -9.15 6.01
CA ILE A 232 28.41 -10.40 5.65
C ILE A 232 29.06 -11.53 6.45
N ILE A 233 28.31 -12.10 7.38
CA ILE A 233 28.77 -13.12 8.32
C ILE A 233 28.24 -14.53 8.02
N GLY A 234 27.35 -14.67 7.01
CA GLY A 234 26.81 -15.96 6.62
C GLY A 234 26.09 -15.94 5.29
N ARG A 235 25.88 -17.13 4.73
CA ARG A 235 25.11 -17.37 3.48
C ARG A 235 24.36 -18.70 3.62
N GLN A 236 23.09 -18.71 3.24
CA GLN A 236 22.27 -19.91 3.23
C GLN A 236 21.13 -19.77 2.24
N ASP A 237 20.90 -20.75 1.37
CA ASP A 237 19.73 -20.86 0.48
C ASP A 237 19.47 -19.59 -0.37
N GLY A 238 20.53 -18.92 -0.82
CA GLY A 238 20.45 -17.68 -1.58
C GLY A 238 20.31 -16.42 -0.74
N TYR A 239 20.15 -16.53 0.57
CA TYR A 239 20.17 -15.42 1.53
C TYR A 239 21.60 -15.04 1.92
N VAL A 240 21.77 -13.81 2.37
CA VAL A 240 22.98 -13.35 3.05
C VAL A 240 22.65 -12.87 4.46
N LEU A 241 23.48 -13.23 5.44
CA LEU A 241 23.37 -12.77 6.81
C LEU A 241 24.35 -11.62 7.02
N VAL A 242 23.81 -10.49 7.44
CA VAL A 242 24.59 -9.25 7.67
C VAL A 242 24.55 -8.91 9.15
N ALA A 243 25.71 -8.63 9.74
CA ALA A 243 25.81 -8.21 11.13
C ALA A 243 25.21 -6.81 11.31
N ALA A 244 24.47 -6.61 12.40
CA ALA A 244 23.92 -5.32 12.83
C ALA A 244 24.57 -4.86 14.13
N GLY A 245 24.22 -3.70 14.65
CA GLY A 245 24.72 -3.22 15.94
C GLY A 245 24.33 -4.15 17.09
N GLU A 246 23.14 -4.74 17.01
CA GLU A 246 22.66 -5.81 17.88
C GLU A 246 21.97 -6.86 17.02
N GLY A 247 22.43 -8.13 17.08
CA GLY A 247 21.93 -9.22 16.27
C GLY A 247 22.43 -9.17 14.81
N ALA A 248 21.67 -9.79 13.92
CA ALA A 248 21.97 -9.84 12.50
C ALA A 248 20.69 -9.85 11.65
N VAL A 249 20.82 -9.56 10.36
CA VAL A 249 19.70 -9.50 9.41
C VAL A 249 19.95 -10.46 8.26
N TRP A 250 19.05 -11.38 8.03
CA TRP A 250 18.96 -12.15 6.80
C TRP A 250 18.32 -11.28 5.71
N LEU A 251 18.95 -11.19 4.55
CA LEU A 251 18.43 -10.56 3.35
C LEU A 251 18.19 -11.62 2.27
N GLY A 252 16.94 -11.73 1.82
CA GLY A 252 16.58 -12.69 0.77
C GLY A 252 16.88 -12.16 -0.64
N HIS A 253 16.65 -10.89 -0.87
CA HIS A 253 16.81 -10.30 -2.19
C HIS A 253 17.52 -8.95 -2.15
N LEU A 254 18.28 -8.70 -3.22
CA LEU A 254 18.94 -7.42 -3.47
C LEU A 254 18.70 -6.97 -4.91
N ARG A 255 18.81 -5.66 -5.15
CA ARG A 255 18.74 -5.07 -6.48
C ARG A 255 19.82 -4.00 -6.63
N ARG A 256 20.71 -4.14 -7.60
CA ARG A 256 21.62 -3.06 -7.99
C ARG A 256 20.85 -1.95 -8.73
N PRO A 257 21.34 -0.70 -8.71
CA PRO A 257 20.73 0.39 -9.47
C PRO A 257 20.57 0.03 -10.96
N GLY A 258 19.35 0.20 -11.49
CA GLY A 258 19.04 -0.10 -12.89
C GLY A 258 18.85 -1.58 -13.23
N GLU A 259 19.05 -2.50 -12.28
CA GLU A 259 18.92 -3.94 -12.52
C GLU A 259 17.62 -4.52 -11.93
N VAL A 260 17.37 -5.79 -12.21
CA VAL A 260 16.27 -6.57 -11.63
C VAL A 260 16.60 -7.03 -10.21
N LYS A 261 15.57 -7.32 -9.42
CA LYS A 261 15.70 -7.90 -8.09
C LYS A 261 16.06 -9.38 -8.21
N LEU A 262 17.15 -9.79 -7.54
CA LEU A 262 17.68 -11.16 -7.54
C LEU A 262 17.91 -11.67 -6.10
N PRO A 263 18.06 -13.00 -5.88
CA PRO A 263 18.49 -13.54 -4.60
C PRO A 263 19.77 -12.84 -4.12
N ALA A 264 19.85 -12.51 -2.84
CA ALA A 264 20.96 -11.72 -2.28
C ALA A 264 22.34 -12.38 -2.50
N GLY A 265 22.43 -13.72 -2.36
CA GLY A 265 23.63 -14.48 -2.62
C GLY A 265 24.08 -14.53 -4.09
N THR A 266 23.21 -14.15 -5.03
CA THR A 266 23.56 -14.00 -6.46
C THR A 266 24.14 -12.62 -6.74
N VAL A 267 23.71 -11.60 -5.98
CA VAL A 267 24.14 -10.20 -6.16
C VAL A 267 25.50 -9.98 -5.48
N LEU A 268 25.75 -10.60 -4.34
CA LEU A 268 26.95 -10.50 -3.49
C LEU A 268 27.71 -11.86 -3.46
#